data_f4ff419d6ad7f3c0fb040368bab833ef
#
_entry.id   f4ff419d6ad7f3c0fb040368bab833ef
#
_cell.length_a   1.000
_cell.length_b   1.000
_cell.length_c   1.000
_cell.angle_alpha   90.00
_cell.angle_beta   90.00
_cell.angle_gamma   90.00
#
_symmetry.space_group_name_H-M   'P 1'
#
loop_
_entity.id
_entity.type
_entity.pdbx_description
1 polymer ?
#
loop_
_entity_poly.entity_id
_entity_poly.type
_entity_poly.pdbx_seq_one_letter_code
_entity_poly.pdbx_strand_id
1 'polypeptide(L)'
;MKKWMAVMMAAVMAVSAAGCGGAPAETDTTAASGTEAADTAADASAAGDDGADNSDGAENGDAAGNGGAEDGADAGSDKVYQIATDITFKPFEFENDNGEMVGIDLDLLKAIAEDQGFTYELQVVGFNAALMAMETGAADAVIAGMSITPERQELYDFSDPYFESGVGCAVLSTSDATDYSVFAGKQVAAKTATEGCKFAESIADEYGFTVVQFDTSAMMYQDVLAGNSVACFEDYPVMGYEISQGMDLKLLDKLEASNNYGIAVMKGENGELLDMINAGLANLKASGEYDAIIGTNIQD
;
A
#
# COMPACT_ATOMS: atom_id res chain seq x y z
N MET A 1 -9.12 -50.57 13.32
CA MET A 1 -8.20 -51.70 13.60
C MET A 1 -7.02 -51.62 12.65
N LYS A 2 -5.89 -51.18 13.10
CA LYS A 2 -4.53 -51.67 12.93
C LYS A 2 -3.57 -50.60 13.43
N LYS A 3 -3.03 -50.90 14.60
CA LYS A 3 -1.87 -50.24 15.24
C LYS A 3 -0.59 -50.66 14.47
N TRP A 4 0.38 -49.74 14.40
CA TRP A 4 1.81 -50.02 14.37
C TRP A 4 2.51 -48.81 14.97
N MET A 5 3.04 -48.87 15.95
CA MET A 5 4.12 -49.12 16.92
C MET A 5 5.46 -48.49 16.49
N ALA A 6 5.94 -47.72 17.43
CA ALA A 6 7.20 -46.98 17.58
C ALA A 6 8.48 -47.74 17.28
N VAL A 7 9.52 -47.00 16.90
CA VAL A 7 10.91 -47.32 17.30
C VAL A 7 11.64 -46.00 17.61
N MET A 8 12.14 -45.94 18.85
CA MET A 8 13.17 -45.01 19.35
C MET A 8 14.53 -45.36 18.74
N MET A 9 15.38 -44.33 18.52
CA MET A 9 16.80 -44.47 18.81
C MET A 9 17.45 -43.13 19.14
N ALA A 10 17.92 -43.02 20.35
CA ALA A 10 18.75 -41.97 20.88
C ALA A 10 20.22 -42.19 20.44
N ALA A 11 20.93 -41.10 20.15
CA ALA A 11 22.38 -41.08 20.22
C ALA A 11 22.88 -39.78 20.80
N VAL A 12 23.33 -39.87 22.02
CA VAL A 12 24.12 -38.88 22.77
C VAL A 12 25.56 -38.93 22.27
N MET A 13 26.16 -37.78 21.94
CA MET A 13 27.63 -37.62 22.09
C MET A 13 27.93 -36.20 22.55
N ALA A 14 28.37 -36.12 23.77
CA ALA A 14 29.08 -35.01 24.36
C ALA A 14 30.58 -35.10 24.02
N VAL A 15 31.19 -33.99 23.66
CA VAL A 15 32.64 -33.77 23.80
C VAL A 15 32.89 -32.37 24.32
N SER A 16 33.44 -32.30 25.50
CA SER A 16 34.01 -31.19 26.20
C SER A 16 35.50 -31.02 25.87
N ALA A 17 35.99 -29.75 25.83
CA ALA A 17 37.29 -29.27 26.32
C ALA A 17 37.47 -27.82 25.88
N ALA A 18 37.46 -26.82 26.72
CA ALA A 18 38.46 -26.32 27.63
C ALA A 18 39.68 -25.69 26.92
N GLY A 19 39.90 -24.39 27.20
CA GLY A 19 41.17 -23.72 26.98
C GLY A 19 41.11 -22.21 26.93
N CYS A 20 41.24 -21.54 28.06
CA CYS A 20 42.07 -20.37 28.44
C CYS A 20 42.45 -19.37 27.32
N GLY A 21 42.32 -18.10 27.44
CA GLY A 21 42.65 -17.13 28.46
C GLY A 21 43.14 -15.87 27.76
N GLY A 22 42.87 -14.70 28.31
CA GLY A 22 43.58 -13.49 27.95
C GLY A 22 42.70 -12.25 27.69
N ALA A 23 42.38 -11.53 28.73
CA ALA A 23 42.19 -10.04 28.76
C ALA A 23 43.41 -9.45 29.49
N PRO A 24 43.58 -8.14 29.57
CA PRO A 24 43.00 -6.97 28.89
C PRO A 24 44.08 -5.97 28.37
N ALA A 25 43.71 -4.94 27.65
CA ALA A 25 44.43 -3.67 27.68
C ALA A 25 43.50 -2.51 27.35
N GLU A 26 43.22 -1.73 28.36
CA GLU A 26 42.78 -0.34 28.28
C GLU A 26 43.87 0.52 27.67
N THR A 27 43.53 1.44 26.80
CA THR A 27 44.21 2.74 26.74
C THR A 27 43.19 3.82 26.41
N ASP A 28 43.01 4.61 27.39
CA ASP A 28 42.51 5.96 27.48
C ASP A 28 43.36 6.90 26.58
N THR A 29 42.73 7.92 25.98
CA THR A 29 43.14 9.32 26.02
C THR A 29 42.36 10.21 25.06
N THR A 30 41.59 11.13 25.66
CA THR A 30 41.50 12.60 25.50
C THR A 30 41.21 13.16 24.10
N ALA A 31 40.07 13.80 23.97
CA ALA A 31 39.70 15.22 24.15
C ALA A 31 40.45 16.22 23.24
N ALA A 32 39.69 17.00 22.49
CA ALA A 32 39.68 18.47 22.39
C ALA A 32 38.92 18.85 21.11
N SER A 33 37.79 19.51 21.28
CA SER A 33 37.55 20.97 21.20
C SER A 33 37.89 21.53 19.82
N GLY A 34 36.95 22.11 19.16
CA GLY A 34 36.44 23.41 19.29
C GLY A 34 36.21 24.07 17.98
N THR A 35 35.24 24.92 18.03
CA THR A 35 35.04 26.23 17.39
C THR A 35 34.51 26.26 15.96
N GLU A 36 33.30 26.77 15.89
CA GLU A 36 32.80 28.13 15.58
C GLU A 36 32.69 28.41 14.08
N ALA A 37 31.47 28.56 13.64
CA ALA A 37 30.74 29.77 13.23
C ALA A 37 31.38 30.67 12.17
N ALA A 38 30.63 30.92 11.12
CA ALA A 38 30.43 32.20 10.44
C ALA A 38 29.39 31.95 9.32
N ASP A 39 28.17 32.31 9.43
CA ASP A 39 27.49 33.60 9.23
C ASP A 39 28.07 34.45 8.13
N THR A 40 27.35 34.57 7.02
CA THR A 40 27.28 35.77 6.20
C THR A 40 26.00 35.78 5.43
N ALA A 41 25.11 36.67 5.85
CA ALA A 41 24.02 37.26 5.07
C ALA A 41 24.58 38.41 4.23
N ALA A 42 24.02 38.61 3.03
CA ALA A 42 23.87 39.89 2.33
C ALA A 42 22.98 39.59 1.10
N ASP A 43 21.81 40.05 0.99
CA ASP A 43 21.17 41.36 0.85
C ASP A 43 21.47 42.05 -0.49
N ALA A 44 20.39 42.65 -0.95
CA ALA A 44 20.20 43.71 -1.94
C ALA A 44 19.72 43.27 -3.32
N SER A 45 18.41 43.45 -3.60
CA SER A 45 17.67 44.64 -4.08
C SER A 45 18.04 44.99 -5.52
N ALA A 46 17.15 45.19 -6.36
CA ALA A 46 16.04 46.06 -6.61
C ALA A 46 15.94 46.40 -8.11
N ALA A 47 14.73 46.49 -8.55
CA ALA A 47 14.15 47.55 -9.40
C ALA A 47 14.44 47.64 -10.89
N GLY A 48 13.32 47.86 -11.55
CA GLY A 48 13.14 48.67 -12.75
C GLY A 48 12.41 47.92 -13.84
N ASP A 49 11.22 48.11 -14.11
CA ASP A 49 10.29 49.21 -14.43
C ASP A 49 10.16 49.40 -15.95
N ASP A 50 8.92 49.77 -16.33
CA ASP A 50 8.43 50.28 -17.60
C ASP A 50 8.21 49.21 -18.73
N GLY A 51 7.04 49.13 -19.36
CA GLY A 51 5.93 50.05 -19.47
C GLY A 51 5.33 49.93 -20.86
N ALA A 52 4.03 50.17 -20.95
CA ALA A 52 3.22 50.58 -22.11
C ALA A 52 2.83 49.50 -23.12
N ASP A 53 1.56 49.08 -23.15
CA ASP A 53 0.39 49.82 -23.71
C ASP A 53 0.32 49.76 -25.23
N ASN A 54 -0.70 49.15 -25.78
CA ASN A 54 -1.67 49.64 -26.75
C ASN A 54 -2.65 48.55 -27.24
N SER A 55 -3.83 48.55 -26.81
CA SER A 55 -5.14 48.93 -27.40
C SER A 55 -5.43 48.51 -28.84
N ASP A 56 -6.68 48.05 -28.90
CA ASP A 56 -7.73 48.23 -29.90
C ASP A 56 -7.90 47.24 -31.03
N GLY A 57 -9.15 46.81 -31.12
CA GLY A 57 -9.79 46.40 -32.35
C GLY A 57 -10.93 45.40 -32.16
N ALA A 58 -12.10 45.89 -31.83
CA ALA A 58 -13.37 45.18 -31.99
C ALA A 58 -13.68 44.92 -33.46
N GLU A 59 -14.37 43.82 -33.79
CA GLU A 59 -15.68 43.87 -34.45
C GLU A 59 -16.23 42.48 -34.75
N ASN A 60 -17.44 42.29 -34.32
CA ASN A 60 -18.63 41.58 -34.80
C ASN A 60 -18.55 40.77 -36.08
N GLY A 61 -19.18 39.57 -35.98
CA GLY A 61 -19.62 38.78 -37.11
C GLY A 61 -20.54 37.63 -36.68
N ASP A 62 -21.81 37.98 -36.52
CA ASP A 62 -22.94 37.05 -36.36
C ASP A 62 -23.13 36.18 -37.60
N ALA A 63 -23.29 34.88 -37.46
CA ALA A 63 -24.02 34.03 -38.39
C ALA A 63 -24.43 32.69 -37.76
N ALA A 64 -25.71 32.59 -37.54
CA ALA A 64 -26.42 31.36 -37.24
C ALA A 64 -26.33 30.34 -38.39
N GLY A 65 -26.27 29.05 -38.03
CA GLY A 65 -26.35 27.96 -39.02
C GLY A 65 -26.40 26.57 -38.38
N ASN A 66 -27.54 26.20 -37.91
CA ASN A 66 -28.24 24.93 -38.09
C ASN A 66 -27.48 23.58 -38.03
N GLY A 67 -27.82 22.79 -37.04
CA GLY A 67 -28.31 21.39 -37.13
C GLY A 67 -27.35 20.32 -37.67
N GLY A 68 -27.03 19.39 -36.82
CA GLY A 68 -26.49 18.11 -37.15
C GLY A 68 -26.18 17.36 -35.88
N ALA A 69 -27.19 16.64 -35.37
CA ALA A 69 -26.89 15.52 -34.48
C ALA A 69 -26.14 14.48 -35.30
N GLU A 70 -24.90 14.35 -35.10
CA GLU A 70 -24.17 13.14 -35.49
C GLU A 70 -23.78 12.43 -34.19
N ASP A 71 -24.42 11.25 -33.99
CA ASP A 71 -23.89 10.19 -33.16
C ASP A 71 -22.47 9.86 -33.65
N GLY A 72 -21.51 10.50 -33.06
CA GLY A 72 -20.12 10.14 -33.14
C GLY A 72 -19.81 9.32 -31.89
N ALA A 73 -19.78 8.01 -32.05
CA ALA A 73 -19.00 7.17 -31.16
C ALA A 73 -17.56 7.74 -31.22
N ASP A 74 -17.19 8.49 -30.21
CA ASP A 74 -15.82 8.99 -30.07
C ASP A 74 -14.94 7.77 -29.78
N ALA A 75 -14.22 7.35 -30.79
CA ALA A 75 -13.23 6.30 -30.70
C ALA A 75 -12.08 6.83 -29.81
N GLY A 76 -11.93 6.25 -28.63
CA GLY A 76 -10.78 6.22 -27.78
C GLY A 76 -10.03 7.55 -27.61
N SER A 77 -10.16 8.21 -26.49
CA SER A 77 -9.29 9.31 -26.10
C SER A 77 -7.84 8.81 -26.19
N ASP A 78 -6.96 9.55 -26.91
CA ASP A 78 -5.49 9.29 -26.95
C ASP A 78 -4.83 9.48 -25.56
N LYS A 79 -5.62 9.65 -24.49
CA LYS A 79 -5.15 9.85 -23.14
C LYS A 79 -4.60 8.53 -22.57
N VAL A 80 -3.34 8.56 -22.15
CA VAL A 80 -2.72 7.49 -21.37
C VAL A 80 -2.87 7.86 -19.88
N TYR A 81 -3.64 7.11 -19.14
CA TYR A 81 -3.86 7.35 -17.71
C TYR A 81 -2.67 6.91 -16.87
N GLN A 82 -2.30 7.72 -15.88
CA GLN A 82 -1.25 7.39 -14.93
C GLN A 82 -1.90 6.70 -13.72
N ILE A 83 -1.63 5.42 -13.51
CA ILE A 83 -2.21 4.64 -12.43
C ILE A 83 -1.12 4.27 -11.43
N ALA A 84 -1.26 4.69 -10.18
CA ALA A 84 -0.29 4.37 -9.14
C ALA A 84 -0.72 3.14 -8.32
N THR A 85 0.26 2.35 -7.87
CA THR A 85 0.05 1.13 -7.10
C THR A 85 1.15 0.91 -6.05
N ASP A 86 0.90 -0.03 -5.14
CA ASP A 86 1.87 -0.49 -4.15
C ASP A 86 2.87 -1.51 -4.74
N ILE A 87 3.78 -2.03 -3.90
CA ILE A 87 4.88 -2.93 -4.29
C ILE A 87 4.78 -4.29 -3.60
N THR A 88 4.20 -4.36 -2.39
CA THR A 88 4.36 -5.52 -1.50
C THR A 88 3.06 -5.92 -0.80
N PHE A 89 1.95 -5.97 -1.51
CA PHE A 89 0.63 -6.22 -0.94
C PHE A 89 -0.02 -7.49 -1.52
N LYS A 90 0.58 -8.65 -1.24
CA LYS A 90 0.12 -9.95 -1.75
C LYS A 90 -1.25 -10.35 -1.18
N PRO A 91 -2.14 -10.92 -1.99
CA PRO A 91 -2.00 -11.31 -3.41
C PRO A 91 -2.47 -10.23 -4.39
N PHE A 92 -2.63 -8.95 -3.98
CA PHE A 92 -3.24 -7.89 -4.79
C PHE A 92 -2.26 -7.26 -5.77
N GLU A 93 -1.12 -6.76 -5.30
CA GLU A 93 -0.04 -6.22 -6.13
C GLU A 93 1.32 -6.45 -5.47
N PHE A 94 2.20 -7.13 -6.17
CA PHE A 94 3.53 -7.44 -5.67
C PHE A 94 4.49 -7.83 -6.80
N GLU A 95 5.78 -7.71 -6.53
CA GLU A 95 6.81 -8.20 -7.42
C GLU A 95 7.04 -9.71 -7.18
N ASN A 96 6.93 -10.51 -8.24
CA ASN A 96 7.20 -11.94 -8.19
C ASN A 96 8.71 -12.23 -8.25
N ASP A 97 9.10 -13.51 -8.14
CA ASP A 97 10.51 -13.93 -8.16
C ASP A 97 11.25 -13.62 -9.47
N ASN A 98 10.53 -13.29 -10.54
CA ASN A 98 11.10 -12.89 -11.84
C ASN A 98 11.29 -11.37 -11.95
N GLY A 99 10.88 -10.59 -10.96
CA GLY A 99 10.89 -9.13 -10.99
C GLY A 99 9.72 -8.52 -11.77
N GLU A 100 8.62 -9.26 -11.93
CA GLU A 100 7.41 -8.78 -12.61
C GLU A 100 6.36 -8.41 -11.58
N MET A 101 5.68 -7.30 -11.79
CA MET A 101 4.51 -6.91 -11.01
C MET A 101 3.31 -7.75 -11.40
N VAL A 102 2.70 -8.42 -10.43
CA VAL A 102 1.58 -9.34 -10.59
C VAL A 102 0.57 -9.18 -9.44
N GLY A 103 -0.59 -9.78 -9.58
CA GLY A 103 -1.60 -9.86 -8.53
C GLY A 103 -3.01 -9.45 -8.99
N ILE A 104 -3.97 -9.59 -8.09
CA ILE A 104 -5.40 -9.37 -8.34
C ILE A 104 -5.66 -7.99 -8.93
N ASP A 105 -5.10 -6.95 -8.32
CA ASP A 105 -5.33 -5.56 -8.69
C ASP A 105 -4.83 -5.27 -10.10
N LEU A 106 -3.67 -5.82 -10.45
CA LEU A 106 -3.06 -5.63 -11.76
C LEU A 106 -3.78 -6.39 -12.86
N ASP A 107 -4.22 -7.62 -12.56
CA ASP A 107 -5.01 -8.42 -13.49
C ASP A 107 -6.39 -7.80 -13.73
N LEU A 108 -7.05 -7.28 -12.67
CA LEU A 108 -8.31 -6.56 -12.78
C LEU A 108 -8.15 -5.27 -13.60
N LEU A 109 -7.14 -4.45 -13.29
CA LEU A 109 -6.88 -3.21 -14.03
C LEU A 109 -6.66 -3.49 -15.51
N LYS A 110 -5.86 -4.49 -15.83
CA LYS A 110 -5.59 -4.90 -17.21
C LYS A 110 -6.85 -5.33 -17.94
N ALA A 111 -7.65 -6.22 -17.33
CA ALA A 111 -8.86 -6.71 -17.93
C ALA A 111 -9.92 -5.61 -18.11
N ILE A 112 -10.03 -4.68 -17.14
CA ILE A 112 -10.90 -3.50 -17.23
C ILE A 112 -10.46 -2.59 -18.39
N ALA A 113 -9.15 -2.32 -18.49
CA ALA A 113 -8.62 -1.46 -19.55
C ALA A 113 -8.84 -2.06 -20.94
N GLU A 114 -8.68 -3.38 -21.08
CA GLU A 114 -8.95 -4.11 -22.32
C GLU A 114 -10.43 -4.08 -22.70
N ASP A 115 -11.35 -4.29 -21.73
CA ASP A 115 -12.80 -4.27 -21.93
C ASP A 115 -13.31 -2.87 -22.32
N GLN A 116 -12.77 -1.82 -21.70
CA GLN A 116 -13.22 -0.44 -21.88
C GLN A 116 -12.42 0.34 -22.93
N GLY A 117 -11.31 -0.21 -23.42
CA GLY A 117 -10.51 0.37 -24.50
C GLY A 117 -9.70 1.60 -24.11
N PHE A 118 -9.32 1.76 -22.83
CA PHE A 118 -8.39 2.80 -22.41
C PHE A 118 -6.95 2.26 -22.24
N THR A 119 -5.98 3.17 -22.31
CA THR A 119 -4.57 2.86 -22.08
C THR A 119 -4.06 3.52 -20.80
N TYR A 120 -3.11 2.86 -20.14
CA TYR A 120 -2.50 3.37 -18.91
C TYR A 120 -1.02 3.06 -18.82
N GLU A 121 -0.33 3.83 -18.00
CA GLU A 121 1.02 3.54 -17.49
C GLU A 121 0.94 3.28 -15.99
N LEU A 122 1.57 2.20 -15.53
CA LEU A 122 1.58 1.82 -14.12
C LEU A 122 2.78 2.44 -13.40
N GLN A 123 2.52 3.18 -12.32
CA GLN A 123 3.52 3.75 -11.43
C GLN A 123 3.61 2.89 -10.17
N VAL A 124 4.66 2.08 -10.04
CA VAL A 124 4.90 1.21 -8.89
C VAL A 124 5.75 1.97 -7.87
N VAL A 125 5.11 2.51 -6.82
CA VAL A 125 5.78 3.50 -5.93
C VAL A 125 5.61 3.22 -4.44
N GLY A 126 4.75 2.28 -4.04
CA GLY A 126 4.36 2.04 -2.66
C GLY A 126 3.13 2.83 -2.25
N PHE A 127 2.34 2.29 -1.29
CA PHE A 127 0.99 2.79 -0.99
C PHE A 127 0.94 4.28 -0.64
N ASN A 128 1.76 4.72 0.34
CA ASN A 128 1.77 6.14 0.74
C ASN A 128 2.19 7.06 -0.41
N ALA A 129 3.18 6.65 -1.21
CA ALA A 129 3.63 7.42 -2.37
C ALA A 129 2.58 7.44 -3.49
N ALA A 130 1.80 6.36 -3.67
CA ALA A 130 0.69 6.31 -4.61
C ALA A 130 -0.42 7.30 -4.25
N LEU A 131 -0.78 7.40 -2.97
CA LEU A 131 -1.72 8.43 -2.49
C LEU A 131 -1.20 9.83 -2.78
N MET A 132 0.07 10.12 -2.45
CA MET A 132 0.69 11.41 -2.73
C MET A 132 0.76 11.73 -4.23
N ALA A 133 1.03 10.74 -5.08
CA ALA A 133 1.04 10.93 -6.53
C ALA A 133 -0.34 11.35 -7.06
N MET A 134 -1.41 10.71 -6.57
CA MET A 134 -2.78 11.09 -6.91
C MET A 134 -3.15 12.47 -6.36
N GLU A 135 -2.83 12.78 -5.10
CA GLU A 135 -3.12 14.07 -4.46
C GLU A 135 -2.41 15.26 -5.13
N THR A 136 -1.25 15.01 -5.73
CA THR A 136 -0.48 16.04 -6.47
C THR A 136 -0.79 16.08 -7.97
N GLY A 137 -1.67 15.21 -8.46
CA GLY A 137 -2.02 15.10 -9.89
C GLY A 137 -0.93 14.43 -10.74
N ALA A 138 0.04 13.75 -10.12
CA ALA A 138 1.04 12.93 -10.81
C ALA A 138 0.49 11.56 -11.22
N ALA A 139 -0.58 11.09 -10.58
CA ALA A 139 -1.37 9.94 -10.97
C ALA A 139 -2.84 10.32 -11.13
N ASP A 140 -3.53 9.70 -12.10
CA ASP A 140 -4.96 9.88 -12.34
C ASP A 140 -5.81 9.02 -11.38
N ALA A 141 -5.28 7.86 -10.98
CA ALA A 141 -5.96 6.93 -10.05
C ALA A 141 -4.97 6.09 -9.24
N VAL A 142 -5.48 5.47 -8.18
CA VAL A 142 -4.77 4.47 -7.35
C VAL A 142 -5.55 3.17 -7.33
N ILE A 143 -4.86 2.06 -7.62
CA ILE A 143 -5.30 0.69 -7.37
C ILE A 143 -4.25 0.00 -6.50
N ALA A 144 -4.57 -0.29 -5.25
CA ALA A 144 -3.60 -0.76 -4.24
C ALA A 144 -4.29 -1.38 -3.01
N GLY A 145 -5.25 -2.27 -3.19
CA GLY A 145 -6.04 -2.82 -2.07
C GLY A 145 -6.64 -1.72 -1.19
N MET A 146 -7.04 -0.59 -1.79
CA MET A 146 -7.39 0.61 -1.03
C MET A 146 -8.77 0.51 -0.41
N SER A 147 -8.83 0.47 0.91
CA SER A 147 -10.09 0.45 1.67
C SER A 147 -10.93 1.69 1.43
N ILE A 148 -12.21 1.50 1.09
CA ILE A 148 -13.22 2.53 1.01
C ILE A 148 -13.67 2.88 2.43
N THR A 149 -13.34 4.08 2.92
CA THR A 149 -13.78 4.57 4.23
C THR A 149 -14.47 5.93 4.11
N PRO A 150 -15.33 6.31 5.07
CA PRO A 150 -15.98 7.62 5.05
C PRO A 150 -14.99 8.78 4.96
N GLU A 151 -13.88 8.70 5.70
CA GLU A 151 -12.85 9.74 5.70
C GLU A 151 -12.17 9.86 4.34
N ARG A 152 -11.85 8.72 3.70
CA ARG A 152 -11.25 8.71 2.35
C ARG A 152 -12.24 9.20 1.29
N GLN A 153 -13.53 8.92 1.45
CA GLN A 153 -14.58 9.41 0.55
C GLN A 153 -14.79 10.94 0.63
N GLU A 154 -14.28 11.61 1.64
CA GLU A 154 -14.24 13.08 1.67
C GLU A 154 -13.19 13.64 0.70
N LEU A 155 -12.11 12.89 0.44
CA LEU A 155 -10.96 13.31 -0.38
C LEU A 155 -10.95 12.68 -1.78
N TYR A 156 -11.52 11.49 -1.93
CA TYR A 156 -11.45 10.67 -3.13
C TYR A 156 -12.84 10.21 -3.55
N ASP A 157 -13.02 10.00 -4.86
CA ASP A 157 -14.12 9.22 -5.40
C ASP A 157 -13.62 7.79 -5.68
N PHE A 158 -14.45 6.80 -5.36
CA PHE A 158 -14.10 5.39 -5.48
C PHE A 158 -14.95 4.70 -6.53
N SER A 159 -14.37 3.68 -7.14
CA SER A 159 -15.12 2.69 -7.93
C SER A 159 -16.13 1.95 -7.06
N ASP A 160 -17.00 1.17 -7.71
CA ASP A 160 -17.73 0.10 -7.04
C ASP A 160 -16.73 -0.83 -6.34
N PRO A 161 -17.11 -1.39 -5.17
CA PRO A 161 -16.23 -2.29 -4.45
C PRO A 161 -15.90 -3.55 -5.24
N TYR A 162 -14.61 -3.91 -5.24
CA TYR A 162 -14.15 -5.11 -5.95
C TYR A 162 -13.72 -6.25 -5.02
N PHE A 163 -13.38 -5.99 -3.76
CA PHE A 163 -12.97 -7.03 -2.81
C PHE A 163 -13.40 -6.70 -1.39
N GLU A 164 -13.79 -7.70 -0.60
CA GLU A 164 -14.15 -7.54 0.82
C GLU A 164 -12.92 -7.74 1.69
N SER A 165 -12.68 -6.83 2.63
CA SER A 165 -11.54 -6.83 3.53
C SER A 165 -11.91 -6.40 4.95
N GLY A 166 -10.92 -6.22 5.80
CA GLY A 166 -10.98 -5.72 7.16
C GLY A 166 -9.61 -5.82 7.81
N VAL A 167 -9.42 -5.12 8.92
CA VAL A 167 -8.17 -5.11 9.67
C VAL A 167 -8.07 -6.35 10.54
N GLY A 168 -6.93 -7.03 10.50
CA GLY A 168 -6.57 -8.13 11.39
C GLY A 168 -5.32 -7.80 12.19
N CYS A 169 -5.01 -8.66 13.14
CA CYS A 169 -3.77 -8.63 13.90
C CYS A 169 -3.07 -9.98 13.79
N ALA A 170 -1.80 -9.98 13.42
CA ALA A 170 -0.96 -11.18 13.41
C ALA A 170 0.17 -11.09 14.43
N VAL A 171 0.52 -12.24 14.97
CA VAL A 171 1.62 -12.45 15.91
C VAL A 171 2.48 -13.61 15.41
N LEU A 172 3.68 -13.78 15.96
CA LEU A 172 4.47 -14.97 15.69
C LEU A 172 3.64 -16.25 15.91
N SER A 173 3.80 -17.26 15.04
CA SER A 173 3.09 -18.55 15.14
C SER A 173 3.27 -19.23 16.48
N THR A 174 4.41 -19.00 17.14
CA THR A 174 4.77 -19.52 18.48
C THR A 174 4.26 -18.66 19.65
N SER A 175 3.67 -17.49 19.38
CA SER A 175 3.15 -16.60 20.43
C SER A 175 1.93 -17.22 21.12
N ASP A 176 1.80 -17.02 22.45
CA ASP A 176 0.61 -17.38 23.21
C ASP A 176 -0.44 -16.25 23.31
N ALA A 177 -0.23 -15.16 22.57
CA ALA A 177 -1.15 -14.02 22.55
C ALA A 177 -2.53 -14.44 21.99
N THR A 178 -3.60 -14.03 22.67
CA THR A 178 -4.99 -14.25 22.27
C THR A 178 -5.77 -12.95 22.17
N ASP A 179 -5.23 -11.86 22.72
CA ASP A 179 -5.82 -10.52 22.69
C ASP A 179 -4.72 -9.45 22.80
N TYR A 180 -5.11 -8.18 22.69
CA TYR A 180 -4.17 -7.04 22.63
C TYR A 180 -3.60 -6.65 24.01
N SER A 181 -4.18 -7.11 25.14
CA SER A 181 -3.73 -6.75 26.49
C SER A 181 -2.30 -7.20 26.80
N VAL A 182 -1.82 -8.25 26.11
CA VAL A 182 -0.46 -8.77 26.27
C VAL A 182 0.61 -7.92 25.56
N PHE A 183 0.21 -6.91 24.81
CA PHE A 183 1.13 -6.02 24.08
C PHE A 183 1.57 -4.81 24.92
N ALA A 184 1.05 -4.64 26.16
CA ALA A 184 1.40 -3.53 27.03
C ALA A 184 2.92 -3.36 27.21
N GLY A 185 3.42 -2.14 26.97
CA GLY A 185 4.84 -1.80 27.02
C GLY A 185 5.70 -2.34 25.87
N LYS A 186 5.09 -2.88 24.81
CA LYS A 186 5.78 -3.47 23.66
C LYS A 186 5.54 -2.66 22.38
N GLN A 187 6.27 -2.99 21.34
CA GLN A 187 6.10 -2.43 20.00
C GLN A 187 5.16 -3.32 19.16
N VAL A 188 4.33 -2.68 18.36
CA VAL A 188 3.44 -3.28 17.38
C VAL A 188 3.70 -2.63 16.04
N ALA A 189 3.85 -3.41 15.00
CA ALA A 189 4.18 -2.94 13.65
C ALA A 189 2.90 -2.64 12.85
N ALA A 190 2.94 -1.61 12.01
CA ALA A 190 1.89 -1.32 11.05
C ALA A 190 2.49 -0.62 9.81
N LYS A 191 1.81 -0.72 8.66
CA LYS A 191 2.22 -0.04 7.44
C LYS A 191 1.64 1.37 7.38
N THR A 192 2.47 2.34 7.06
CA THR A 192 2.11 3.78 6.99
C THR A 192 0.90 4.02 6.07
N ALA A 193 0.01 4.93 6.47
CA ALA A 193 -1.17 5.38 5.75
C ALA A 193 -2.28 4.32 5.53
N THR A 194 -2.15 3.10 6.11
CA THR A 194 -3.16 2.05 5.99
C THR A 194 -4.22 2.12 7.09
N GLU A 195 -5.34 1.42 6.89
CA GLU A 195 -6.37 1.28 7.93
C GLU A 195 -5.86 0.42 9.10
N GLY A 196 -4.95 -0.53 8.85
CA GLY A 196 -4.27 -1.28 9.90
C GLY A 196 -3.46 -0.38 10.83
N CYS A 197 -2.71 0.59 10.28
CA CYS A 197 -1.97 1.58 11.06
C CYS A 197 -2.91 2.47 11.88
N LYS A 198 -3.92 3.03 11.25
CA LYS A 198 -4.92 3.88 11.89
C LYS A 198 -5.64 3.16 13.04
N PHE A 199 -6.04 1.90 12.81
CA PHE A 199 -6.65 1.08 13.85
C PHE A 199 -5.68 0.83 15.01
N ALA A 200 -4.44 0.41 14.75
CA ALA A 200 -3.43 0.19 15.77
C ALA A 200 -3.20 1.45 16.62
N GLU A 201 -3.07 2.61 16.00
CA GLU A 201 -2.92 3.89 16.70
C GLU A 201 -4.13 4.23 17.56
N SER A 202 -5.35 3.95 17.09
CA SER A 202 -6.58 4.25 17.82
C SER A 202 -6.73 3.49 19.13
N ILE A 203 -6.11 2.32 19.25
CA ILE A 203 -6.18 1.47 20.44
C ILE A 203 -4.87 1.44 21.24
N ALA A 204 -3.81 2.08 20.76
CA ALA A 204 -2.48 2.03 21.37
C ALA A 204 -2.47 2.50 22.84
N ASP A 205 -3.14 3.60 23.15
CA ASP A 205 -3.25 4.13 24.51
C ASP A 205 -4.05 3.20 25.43
N GLU A 206 -5.14 2.60 24.93
CA GLU A 206 -5.99 1.68 25.70
C GLU A 206 -5.21 0.43 26.15
N TYR A 207 -4.42 -0.14 25.23
CA TYR A 207 -3.67 -1.38 25.49
C TYR A 207 -2.23 -1.14 25.92
N GLY A 208 -1.74 0.11 25.88
CA GLY A 208 -0.43 0.52 26.38
C GLY A 208 0.74 0.05 25.53
N PHE A 209 0.57 -0.12 24.21
CA PHE A 209 1.64 -0.43 23.29
C PHE A 209 2.07 0.79 22.43
N THR A 210 3.20 0.68 21.74
CA THR A 210 3.69 1.71 20.80
C THR A 210 3.62 1.18 19.39
N VAL A 211 3.07 1.98 18.46
CA VAL A 211 3.04 1.64 17.03
C VAL A 211 4.36 2.06 16.37
N VAL A 212 4.96 1.13 15.64
CA VAL A 212 6.13 1.37 14.76
C VAL A 212 5.64 1.25 13.33
N GLN A 213 5.87 2.30 12.54
CA GLN A 213 5.39 2.39 11.17
C GLN A 213 6.48 1.99 10.16
N PHE A 214 6.06 1.31 9.09
CA PHE A 214 6.91 0.85 8.00
C PHE A 214 6.33 1.27 6.65
N ASP A 215 7.17 1.51 5.67
CA ASP A 215 6.73 1.92 4.33
C ASP A 215 6.15 0.75 3.52
N THR A 216 6.53 -0.49 3.84
CA THR A 216 6.07 -1.69 3.12
C THR A 216 5.62 -2.79 4.06
N SER A 217 4.66 -3.62 3.60
CA SER A 217 4.19 -4.80 4.35
C SER A 217 5.34 -5.78 4.59
N ALA A 218 6.24 -5.96 3.62
CA ALA A 218 7.39 -6.84 3.75
C ALA A 218 8.32 -6.43 4.91
N MET A 219 8.63 -5.13 5.06
CA MET A 219 9.43 -4.61 6.18
C MET A 219 8.72 -4.80 7.51
N MET A 220 7.41 -4.52 7.55
CA MET A 220 6.58 -4.71 8.73
C MET A 220 6.58 -6.18 9.20
N TYR A 221 6.38 -7.14 8.30
CA TYR A 221 6.43 -8.56 8.64
C TYR A 221 7.81 -9.00 9.11
N GLN A 222 8.88 -8.55 8.45
CA GLN A 222 10.25 -8.87 8.86
C GLN A 222 10.57 -8.37 10.27
N ASP A 223 10.04 -7.22 10.67
CA ASP A 223 10.21 -6.68 12.01
C ASP A 223 9.56 -7.58 13.09
N VAL A 224 8.36 -8.10 12.81
CA VAL A 224 7.68 -9.06 13.70
C VAL A 224 8.41 -10.40 13.72
N LEU A 225 8.82 -10.92 12.57
CA LEU A 225 9.56 -12.19 12.47
C LEU A 225 10.92 -12.13 13.18
N ALA A 226 11.57 -10.96 13.19
CA ALA A 226 12.79 -10.69 13.95
C ALA A 226 12.56 -10.54 15.46
N GLY A 227 11.30 -10.42 15.90
CA GLY A 227 10.92 -10.25 17.31
C GLY A 227 11.14 -8.83 17.85
N ASN A 228 11.33 -7.83 16.99
CA ASN A 228 11.40 -6.43 17.41
C ASN A 228 10.00 -5.91 17.79
N SER A 229 9.02 -6.10 16.93
CA SER A 229 7.59 -5.94 17.26
C SER A 229 6.97 -7.27 17.64
N VAL A 230 5.99 -7.25 18.54
CA VAL A 230 5.31 -8.48 19.01
C VAL A 230 4.11 -8.88 18.19
N ALA A 231 3.61 -7.95 17.37
CA ALA A 231 2.44 -8.12 16.51
C ALA A 231 2.53 -7.14 15.33
N CYS A 232 1.72 -7.38 14.30
CA CYS A 232 1.40 -6.38 13.29
C CYS A 232 -0.09 -6.28 13.05
N PHE A 233 -0.52 -5.09 12.59
CA PHE A 233 -1.87 -4.84 12.06
C PHE A 233 -1.79 -4.58 10.57
N GLU A 234 -2.57 -5.32 9.81
CA GLU A 234 -2.64 -5.27 8.36
C GLU A 234 -4.03 -5.75 7.91
N ASP A 235 -4.31 -5.66 6.64
CA ASP A 235 -5.55 -6.18 6.08
C ASP A 235 -5.58 -7.72 6.15
N TYR A 236 -6.71 -8.22 6.66
CA TYR A 236 -6.91 -9.64 6.92
C TYR A 236 -6.60 -10.57 5.72
N PRO A 237 -7.07 -10.28 4.48
CA PRO A 237 -6.80 -11.17 3.35
C PRO A 237 -5.31 -11.24 2.99
N VAL A 238 -4.58 -10.15 3.18
CA VAL A 238 -3.13 -10.07 2.92
C VAL A 238 -2.35 -10.92 3.90
N MET A 239 -2.60 -10.74 5.20
CA MET A 239 -1.97 -11.58 6.23
C MET A 239 -2.34 -13.06 6.08
N GLY A 240 -3.61 -13.34 5.77
CA GLY A 240 -4.09 -14.70 5.56
C GLY A 240 -3.37 -15.38 4.41
N TYR A 241 -3.16 -14.67 3.31
CA TYR A 241 -2.40 -15.16 2.16
C TYR A 241 -0.94 -15.45 2.56
N GLU A 242 -0.21 -14.51 3.12
CA GLU A 242 1.19 -14.68 3.52
C GLU A 242 1.37 -15.84 4.52
N ILE A 243 0.45 -16.01 5.46
CA ILE A 243 0.44 -17.16 6.39
C ILE A 243 0.21 -18.46 5.64
N SER A 244 -0.69 -18.49 4.65
CA SER A 244 -0.94 -19.68 3.84
C SER A 244 0.28 -20.08 3.01
N GLN A 245 1.11 -19.11 2.62
CA GLN A 245 2.38 -19.31 1.91
C GLN A 245 3.54 -19.70 2.86
N GLY A 246 3.26 -19.90 4.14
CA GLY A 246 4.22 -20.43 5.11
C GLY A 246 4.96 -19.36 5.92
N MET A 247 4.45 -18.12 5.96
CA MET A 247 4.99 -17.13 6.88
C MET A 247 4.74 -17.56 8.33
N ASP A 248 5.76 -17.50 9.18
CA ASP A 248 5.72 -17.93 10.59
C ASP A 248 4.92 -16.98 11.50
N LEU A 249 3.76 -16.59 11.05
CA LEU A 249 2.77 -15.79 11.78
C LEU A 249 1.48 -16.56 11.96
N LYS A 250 0.62 -16.07 12.85
CA LYS A 250 -0.78 -16.48 12.97
C LYS A 250 -1.66 -15.28 13.26
N LEU A 251 -2.86 -15.30 12.71
CA LEU A 251 -3.89 -14.32 13.01
C LEU A 251 -4.44 -14.54 14.42
N LEU A 252 -4.77 -13.45 15.10
CA LEU A 252 -5.67 -13.49 16.24
C LEU A 252 -7.11 -13.63 15.73
N ASP A 253 -7.97 -14.32 16.52
CA ASP A 253 -9.37 -14.62 16.17
C ASP A 253 -10.27 -13.36 16.30
N LYS A 254 -9.82 -12.23 15.73
CA LYS A 254 -10.54 -10.97 15.77
C LYS A 254 -10.34 -10.20 14.50
N LEU A 255 -11.43 -10.02 13.74
CA LEU A 255 -11.47 -9.13 12.58
C LEU A 255 -12.03 -7.78 13.03
N GLU A 256 -11.27 -6.74 12.76
CA GLU A 256 -11.66 -5.35 13.06
C GLU A 256 -11.97 -4.59 11.77
N ALA A 257 -12.77 -3.54 11.88
CA ALA A 257 -13.04 -2.59 10.79
C ALA A 257 -13.24 -3.25 9.42
N SER A 258 -14.32 -4.04 9.26
CA SER A 258 -14.72 -4.59 7.96
C SER A 258 -14.88 -3.47 6.94
N ASN A 259 -14.27 -3.61 5.78
CA ASN A 259 -14.31 -2.65 4.68
C ASN A 259 -14.27 -3.36 3.32
N ASN A 260 -14.28 -2.58 2.24
CA ASN A 260 -14.12 -3.09 0.89
C ASN A 260 -13.01 -2.32 0.19
N TYR A 261 -12.34 -2.95 -0.77
CA TYR A 261 -11.40 -2.27 -1.66
C TYR A 261 -12.12 -1.64 -2.84
N GLY A 262 -11.61 -0.47 -3.24
CA GLY A 262 -12.03 0.25 -4.43
C GLY A 262 -10.83 0.93 -5.10
N ILE A 263 -10.99 1.22 -6.39
CA ILE A 263 -10.04 2.02 -7.15
C ILE A 263 -10.41 3.49 -6.91
N ALA A 264 -9.43 4.32 -6.55
CA ALA A 264 -9.65 5.70 -6.16
C ALA A 264 -9.16 6.68 -7.22
N VAL A 265 -9.90 7.78 -7.38
CA VAL A 265 -9.49 9.00 -8.10
C VAL A 265 -9.63 10.20 -7.17
N MET A 266 -8.97 11.32 -7.46
CA MET A 266 -9.20 12.56 -6.70
C MET A 266 -10.64 12.99 -6.78
N LYS A 267 -11.14 13.54 -5.66
CA LYS A 267 -12.53 13.98 -5.53
C LYS A 267 -12.93 14.95 -6.62
N GLY A 268 -13.93 14.55 -7.42
CA GLY A 268 -14.45 15.35 -8.54
C GLY A 268 -13.55 15.38 -9.78
N GLU A 269 -12.47 14.59 -9.82
CA GLU A 269 -11.57 14.49 -10.97
C GLU A 269 -11.65 13.10 -11.61
N ASN A 270 -11.21 12.98 -12.86
CA ASN A 270 -11.15 11.71 -13.60
C ASN A 270 -12.44 10.85 -13.57
N GLY A 271 -13.63 11.51 -13.51
CA GLY A 271 -14.92 10.82 -13.45
C GLY A 271 -15.16 9.90 -14.64
N GLU A 272 -14.69 10.26 -15.83
CA GLU A 272 -14.77 9.41 -17.02
C GLU A 272 -13.97 8.10 -16.85
N LEU A 273 -12.77 8.18 -16.28
CA LEU A 273 -11.98 6.98 -15.96
C LEU A 273 -12.71 6.10 -14.93
N LEU A 274 -13.30 6.72 -13.91
CA LEU A 274 -14.05 6.00 -12.88
C LEU A 274 -15.29 5.31 -13.46
N ASP A 275 -16.00 5.96 -14.39
CA ASP A 275 -17.14 5.37 -15.10
C ASP A 275 -16.71 4.17 -15.94
N MET A 276 -15.59 4.25 -16.66
CA MET A 276 -15.01 3.13 -17.41
C MET A 276 -14.60 1.99 -16.46
N ILE A 277 -13.96 2.28 -15.34
CA ILE A 277 -13.58 1.29 -14.34
C ILE A 277 -14.82 0.55 -13.83
N ASN A 278 -15.89 1.26 -13.47
CA ASN A 278 -17.12 0.65 -12.98
C ASN A 278 -17.82 -0.21 -14.04
N ALA A 279 -17.88 0.27 -15.29
CA ALA A 279 -18.45 -0.49 -16.40
C ALA A 279 -17.64 -1.78 -16.66
N GLY A 280 -16.32 -1.70 -16.70
CA GLY A 280 -15.45 -2.86 -16.84
C GLY A 280 -15.60 -3.85 -15.70
N LEU A 281 -15.58 -3.42 -14.44
CA LEU A 281 -15.84 -4.27 -13.28
C LEU A 281 -17.18 -5.01 -13.38
N ALA A 282 -18.23 -4.31 -13.81
CA ALA A 282 -19.55 -4.94 -14.01
C ALA A 282 -19.52 -6.00 -15.12
N ASN A 283 -18.83 -5.72 -16.24
CA ASN A 283 -18.68 -6.67 -17.34
C ASN A 283 -17.87 -7.91 -16.94
N LEU A 284 -16.74 -7.73 -16.22
CA LEU A 284 -15.93 -8.85 -15.72
C LEU A 284 -16.71 -9.72 -14.73
N LYS A 285 -17.49 -9.12 -13.83
CA LYS A 285 -18.39 -9.88 -12.93
C LYS A 285 -19.46 -10.63 -13.70
N ALA A 286 -20.04 -10.04 -14.72
CA ALA A 286 -21.09 -10.67 -15.54
C ALA A 286 -20.55 -11.81 -16.42
N SER A 287 -19.34 -11.72 -16.92
CA SER A 287 -18.68 -12.76 -17.74
C SER A 287 -18.13 -13.93 -16.92
N GLY A 288 -17.89 -13.75 -15.62
CA GLY A 288 -17.18 -14.68 -14.74
C GLY A 288 -15.66 -14.55 -14.78
N GLU A 289 -15.13 -13.58 -15.51
CA GLU A 289 -13.70 -13.31 -15.59
C GLU A 289 -13.14 -12.76 -14.26
N TYR A 290 -13.95 -11.95 -13.57
CA TYR A 290 -13.63 -11.50 -12.21
C TYR A 290 -13.36 -12.68 -11.27
N ASP A 291 -14.24 -13.69 -11.24
CA ASP A 291 -14.07 -14.88 -10.38
C ASP A 291 -12.84 -15.70 -10.79
N ALA A 292 -12.53 -15.75 -12.08
CA ALA A 292 -11.33 -16.43 -12.58
C ALA A 292 -10.04 -15.72 -12.13
N ILE A 293 -9.99 -14.37 -12.20
CA ILE A 293 -8.86 -13.58 -11.72
C ILE A 293 -8.64 -13.79 -10.22
N ILE A 294 -9.70 -13.64 -9.40
CA ILE A 294 -9.62 -13.87 -7.96
C ILE A 294 -9.17 -15.29 -7.65
N GLY A 295 -9.77 -16.29 -8.32
CA GLY A 295 -9.46 -17.70 -8.09
C GLY A 295 -8.03 -18.09 -8.45
N THR A 296 -7.45 -17.52 -9.49
CA THR A 296 -6.07 -17.78 -9.92
C THR A 296 -5.07 -17.23 -8.90
N ASN A 297 -5.31 -16.03 -8.39
CA ASN A 297 -4.36 -15.33 -7.51
C ASN A 297 -4.43 -15.78 -6.04
N ILE A 298 -5.53 -16.42 -5.59
CA ILE A 298 -5.68 -16.87 -4.20
C ILE A 298 -5.30 -18.35 -4.03
N GLN A 299 -5.30 -19.15 -5.10
CA GLN A 299 -5.06 -20.59 -5.02
C GLN A 299 -3.58 -20.99 -5.10
N ASP A 300 -2.71 -20.07 -5.47
CA ASP A 300 -1.27 -20.28 -5.52
C ASP A 300 -0.61 -19.82 -4.21
#